data_c192a1a83007802ae34648f933821610
#
_entry.id   c192a1a83007802ae34648f933821610
#
_cell.length_a   1.000
_cell.length_b   1.000
_cell.length_c   1.000
_cell.angle_alpha   90.00
_cell.angle_beta   90.00
_cell.angle_gamma   90.00
#
_symmetry.space_group_name_H-M   'P 1'
#
loop_
_entity.id
_entity.type
_entity.pdbx_description
1 polymer ?
#
loop_
_entity_poly.entity_id
_entity_poly.type
_entity_poly.pdbx_seq_one_letter_code
_entity_poly.pdbx_strand_id
1 'polypeptide(L)'
;SRGLGDVYKRQGWHGGELIVLAARPAMGKTAVSLHFGKSAARQGIPVVIFSLEMDSVSLYERFIASESNVHPSKLRSGNISQDELQQIDKAVGVTLYSLPITINDNAAIGMSYIRATCRLYHRQNKCGMVIIDYLQLVTESSNGTRNREQEIARMSREAKIIAKELNVPVILLSQLNREVDKRQDKKPILADLRESGAIEQDADMVIFVHRPEYYGISVKDSSGHEV
;
A
#
# COMPACT_ATOMS: atom_id res chain seq x y z
N SER A 1 -2.90 -18.55 27.34
CA SER A 1 -4.05 -17.68 27.14
C SER A 1 -3.63 -16.24 27.29
N ARG A 2 -3.07 -15.65 26.23
CA ARG A 2 -2.90 -14.20 26.21
C ARG A 2 -4.24 -13.62 25.75
N GLY A 3 -4.86 -12.96 26.69
CA GLY A 3 -6.23 -12.58 26.63
C GLY A 3 -6.53 -11.49 25.60
N LEU A 4 -7.77 -11.37 25.32
CA LEU A 4 -8.53 -10.34 24.63
C LEU A 4 -8.27 -8.88 25.12
N GLY A 5 -7.17 -8.63 25.87
CA GLY A 5 -6.83 -7.34 26.47
C GLY A 5 -6.13 -6.35 25.55
N ASP A 6 -5.60 -6.77 24.39
CA ASP A 6 -4.80 -5.91 23.54
C ASP A 6 -5.55 -5.34 22.31
N VAL A 7 -6.87 -5.32 22.34
CA VAL A 7 -7.66 -4.48 21.43
C VAL A 7 -7.68 -3.06 21.97
N TYR A 8 -6.50 -2.52 22.29
CA TYR A 8 -6.39 -1.08 22.37
C TYR A 8 -6.60 -0.54 20.96
N LYS A 9 -7.64 0.25 20.78
CA LYS A 9 -7.90 1.04 19.58
C LYS A 9 -6.61 1.80 19.25
N ARG A 10 -5.81 1.28 18.33
CA ARG A 10 -4.66 2.03 17.82
C ARG A 10 -5.21 3.32 17.24
N GLN A 11 -4.78 4.45 17.79
CA GLN A 11 -5.18 5.78 17.34
C GLN A 11 -4.40 6.16 16.06
N GLY A 12 -4.36 5.25 15.08
CA GLY A 12 -3.59 5.43 13.85
C GLY A 12 -2.18 4.84 13.89
N TRP A 13 -1.35 5.21 12.95
CA TRP A 13 0.05 4.82 12.87
C TRP A 13 0.94 5.93 13.43
N HIS A 14 2.06 5.52 14.02
CA HIS A 14 3.00 6.43 14.66
C HIS A 14 4.27 6.60 13.82
N GLY A 15 4.97 7.71 14.04
CA GLY A 15 6.28 7.94 13.46
C GLY A 15 7.26 6.82 13.85
N GLY A 16 8.12 6.41 12.91
CA GLY A 16 9.09 5.34 13.12
C GLY A 16 8.56 3.92 12.93
N GLU A 17 7.26 3.75 12.65
CA GLU A 17 6.66 2.44 12.38
C GLU A 17 6.82 2.02 10.92
N LEU A 18 7.16 0.74 10.71
CA LEU A 18 7.10 0.05 9.43
C LEU A 18 5.85 -0.83 9.40
N ILE A 19 4.93 -0.51 8.52
CA ILE A 19 3.70 -1.26 8.28
C ILE A 19 3.86 -2.04 6.98
N VAL A 20 3.69 -3.35 7.01
CA VAL A 20 3.70 -4.19 5.81
C VAL A 20 2.27 -4.52 5.41
N LEU A 21 1.89 -4.11 4.21
CA LEU A 21 0.60 -4.42 3.60
C LEU A 21 0.80 -5.54 2.57
N ALA A 22 0.33 -6.73 2.89
CA ALA A 22 0.59 -7.91 2.10
C ALA A 22 -0.69 -8.51 1.50
N ALA A 23 -0.60 -8.95 0.23
CA ALA A 23 -1.71 -9.57 -0.47
C ALA A 23 -1.24 -10.48 -1.59
N ARG A 24 -2.13 -11.40 -2.02
CA ARG A 24 -2.02 -12.04 -3.33
C ARG A 24 -2.38 -11.03 -4.44
N PRO A 25 -1.92 -11.24 -5.69
CA PRO A 25 -2.31 -10.42 -6.83
C PRO A 25 -3.83 -10.27 -6.93
N ALA A 26 -4.29 -9.14 -7.42
CA ALA A 26 -5.70 -8.78 -7.61
C ALA A 26 -6.57 -8.67 -6.34
N MET A 27 -6.00 -8.81 -5.13
CA MET A 27 -6.74 -8.65 -3.87
C MET A 27 -7.02 -7.20 -3.46
N GLY A 28 -6.51 -6.21 -4.20
CA GLY A 28 -6.75 -4.80 -3.92
C GLY A 28 -5.69 -4.14 -3.04
N LYS A 29 -4.49 -4.72 -2.91
CA LYS A 29 -3.36 -4.17 -2.14
C LYS A 29 -3.13 -2.68 -2.40
N THR A 30 -2.92 -2.29 -3.66
CA THR A 30 -2.70 -0.90 -4.06
C THR A 30 -3.92 -0.01 -3.75
N ALA A 31 -5.15 -0.50 -3.97
CA ALA A 31 -6.36 0.27 -3.66
C ALA A 31 -6.46 0.61 -2.16
N VAL A 32 -6.15 -0.34 -1.28
CA VAL A 32 -6.13 -0.14 0.16
C VAL A 32 -5.03 0.83 0.57
N SER A 33 -3.82 0.72 0.00
CA SER A 33 -2.72 1.65 0.30
C SER A 33 -3.03 3.08 -0.13
N LEU A 34 -3.64 3.27 -1.30
CA LEU A 34 -4.09 4.58 -1.77
C LEU A 34 -5.18 5.17 -0.87
N HIS A 35 -6.09 4.33 -0.37
CA HIS A 35 -7.10 4.76 0.61
C HIS A 35 -6.45 5.27 1.89
N PHE A 36 -5.44 4.57 2.41
CA PHE A 36 -4.69 5.02 3.57
C PHE A 36 -3.96 6.34 3.31
N GLY A 37 -3.26 6.46 2.18
CA GLY A 37 -2.59 7.69 1.78
C GLY A 37 -3.56 8.87 1.64
N LYS A 38 -4.72 8.65 0.99
CA LYS A 38 -5.77 9.67 0.87
C LYS A 38 -6.33 10.08 2.24
N SER A 39 -6.55 9.12 3.12
CA SER A 39 -7.05 9.39 4.48
C SER A 39 -6.09 10.25 5.30
N ALA A 40 -4.79 9.97 5.21
CA ALA A 40 -3.75 10.77 5.86
C ALA A 40 -3.66 12.17 5.25
N ALA A 41 -3.66 12.28 3.91
CA ALA A 41 -3.60 13.55 3.20
C ALA A 41 -4.79 14.46 3.51
N ARG A 42 -5.99 13.90 3.69
CA ARG A 42 -7.19 14.65 4.15
C ARG A 42 -7.04 15.25 5.54
N GLN A 43 -6.16 14.69 6.37
CA GLN A 43 -5.81 15.24 7.68
C GLN A 43 -4.64 16.22 7.61
N GLY A 44 -4.22 16.63 6.40
CA GLY A 44 -3.11 17.53 6.17
C GLY A 44 -1.72 16.90 6.31
N ILE A 45 -1.63 15.56 6.41
CA ILE A 45 -0.36 14.84 6.47
C ILE A 45 0.18 14.67 5.06
N PRO A 46 1.37 15.22 4.71
CA PRO A 46 1.95 15.04 3.39
C PRO A 46 2.35 13.58 3.14
N VAL A 47 1.90 13.03 2.01
CA VAL A 47 2.12 11.63 1.65
C VAL A 47 3.02 11.54 0.42
N VAL A 48 4.05 10.71 0.49
CA VAL A 48 4.92 10.38 -0.65
C VAL A 48 4.67 8.93 -1.03
N ILE A 49 4.30 8.71 -2.29
CA ILE A 49 4.03 7.39 -2.86
C ILE A 49 5.09 7.07 -3.89
N PHE A 50 5.85 6.01 -3.68
CA PHE A 50 6.72 5.40 -4.69
C PHE A 50 5.98 4.22 -5.31
N SER A 51 5.62 4.35 -6.59
CA SER A 51 4.90 3.33 -7.34
C SER A 51 5.83 2.75 -8.40
N LEU A 52 6.31 1.54 -8.14
CA LEU A 52 7.24 0.84 -9.04
C LEU A 52 6.51 -0.08 -10.02
N GLU A 53 5.24 -0.37 -9.76
CA GLU A 53 4.40 -1.26 -10.58
C GLU A 53 3.47 -0.49 -11.51
N MET A 54 2.97 0.66 -11.05
CA MET A 54 1.97 1.44 -11.79
C MET A 54 2.45 2.84 -12.06
N ASP A 55 2.13 3.36 -13.23
CA ASP A 55 2.35 4.76 -13.57
C ASP A 55 1.44 5.72 -12.78
N SER A 56 1.84 6.98 -12.69
CA SER A 56 1.12 8.00 -11.93
C SER A 56 -0.28 8.27 -12.49
N VAL A 57 -0.47 8.19 -13.81
CA VAL A 57 -1.78 8.41 -14.46
C VAL A 57 -2.77 7.36 -13.97
N SER A 58 -2.39 6.08 -13.98
CA SER A 58 -3.21 4.98 -13.49
C SER A 58 -3.57 5.14 -12.00
N LEU A 59 -2.65 5.69 -11.19
CA LEU A 59 -2.94 5.97 -9.78
C LEU A 59 -3.91 7.14 -9.60
N TYR A 60 -3.73 8.22 -10.37
CA TYR A 60 -4.68 9.34 -10.37
C TYR A 60 -6.07 8.92 -10.83
N GLU A 61 -6.20 8.08 -11.88
CA GLU A 61 -7.49 7.51 -12.29
C GLU A 61 -8.18 6.77 -11.12
N ARG A 62 -7.42 6.01 -10.33
CA ARG A 62 -7.98 5.31 -9.15
C ARG A 62 -8.42 6.29 -8.06
N PHE A 63 -7.67 7.36 -7.82
CA PHE A 63 -8.10 8.41 -6.90
C PHE A 63 -9.38 9.09 -7.37
N ILE A 64 -9.45 9.46 -8.65
CA ILE A 64 -10.62 10.08 -9.26
C ILE A 64 -11.83 9.15 -9.15
N ALA A 65 -11.70 7.90 -9.56
CA ALA A 65 -12.78 6.91 -9.48
C ALA A 65 -13.29 6.72 -8.04
N SER A 66 -12.35 6.61 -7.10
CA SER A 66 -12.68 6.48 -5.66
C SER A 66 -13.35 7.70 -5.06
N GLU A 67 -13.15 8.88 -5.62
CA GLU A 67 -13.67 10.14 -5.09
C GLU A 67 -14.96 10.57 -5.77
N SER A 68 -15.06 10.34 -7.09
CA SER A 68 -16.23 10.71 -7.89
C SER A 68 -17.32 9.63 -7.89
N ASN A 69 -17.05 8.43 -7.37
CA ASN A 69 -17.89 7.22 -7.51
C ASN A 69 -18.16 6.82 -8.98
N VAL A 70 -17.36 7.29 -9.92
CA VAL A 70 -17.44 6.89 -11.33
C VAL A 70 -16.59 5.64 -11.55
N HIS A 71 -17.18 4.65 -12.21
CA HIS A 71 -16.49 3.38 -12.43
C HIS A 71 -15.22 3.57 -13.29
N PRO A 72 -14.07 2.96 -12.91
CA PRO A 72 -12.80 3.17 -13.63
C PRO A 72 -12.86 2.84 -15.13
N SER A 73 -13.70 1.90 -15.56
CA SER A 73 -13.87 1.57 -16.99
C SER A 73 -14.47 2.72 -17.79
N LYS A 74 -15.33 3.54 -17.19
CA LYS A 74 -15.92 4.71 -17.84
C LYS A 74 -14.87 5.83 -18.01
N LEU A 75 -14.01 6.03 -17.01
CA LEU A 75 -12.89 6.97 -17.13
C LEU A 75 -11.97 6.60 -18.30
N ARG A 76 -11.65 5.31 -18.47
CA ARG A 76 -10.78 4.84 -19.55
C ARG A 76 -11.44 4.86 -20.92
N SER A 77 -12.72 4.53 -21.00
CA SER A 77 -13.46 4.49 -22.28
C SER A 77 -13.91 5.87 -22.74
N GLY A 78 -13.88 6.89 -21.86
CA GLY A 78 -14.44 8.22 -22.13
C GLY A 78 -15.97 8.25 -22.20
N ASN A 79 -16.66 7.14 -21.90
CA ASN A 79 -18.12 7.07 -21.90
C ASN A 79 -18.67 7.58 -20.57
N ILE A 80 -18.59 8.91 -20.40
CA ILE A 80 -18.92 9.64 -19.18
C ILE A 80 -20.17 10.48 -19.45
N SER A 81 -21.20 10.35 -18.61
CA SER A 81 -22.38 11.22 -18.67
C SER A 81 -22.06 12.62 -18.15
N GLN A 82 -22.95 13.59 -18.42
CA GLN A 82 -22.76 14.95 -17.97
C GLN A 82 -22.74 15.09 -16.43
N ASP A 83 -23.57 14.30 -15.75
CA ASP A 83 -23.61 14.25 -14.29
C ASP A 83 -22.32 13.65 -13.71
N GLU A 84 -21.82 12.57 -14.32
CA GLU A 84 -20.56 11.96 -13.95
C GLU A 84 -19.37 12.90 -14.18
N LEU A 85 -19.40 13.69 -15.26
CA LEU A 85 -18.38 14.70 -15.52
C LEU A 85 -18.36 15.76 -14.42
N GLN A 86 -19.51 16.24 -13.96
CA GLN A 86 -19.60 17.18 -12.84
C GLN A 86 -19.06 16.55 -11.53
N GLN A 87 -19.33 15.27 -11.29
CA GLN A 87 -18.78 14.55 -10.12
C GLN A 87 -17.25 14.46 -10.20
N ILE A 88 -16.70 14.18 -11.38
CA ILE A 88 -15.25 14.15 -11.62
C ILE A 88 -14.63 15.53 -11.40
N ASP A 89 -15.20 16.59 -11.98
CA ASP A 89 -14.71 17.96 -11.84
C ASP A 89 -14.69 18.38 -10.36
N LYS A 90 -15.73 18.05 -9.60
CA LYS A 90 -15.78 18.30 -8.17
C LYS A 90 -14.72 17.49 -7.42
N ALA A 91 -14.56 16.22 -7.74
CA ALA A 91 -13.57 15.35 -7.11
C ALA A 91 -12.14 15.85 -7.35
N VAL A 92 -11.82 16.23 -8.58
CA VAL A 92 -10.49 16.71 -8.96
C VAL A 92 -10.25 18.12 -8.41
N GLY A 93 -11.13 19.07 -8.72
CA GLY A 93 -10.91 20.50 -8.45
C GLY A 93 -11.00 20.86 -6.97
N VAL A 94 -11.92 20.22 -6.22
CA VAL A 94 -12.13 20.56 -4.81
C VAL A 94 -11.36 19.65 -3.88
N THR A 95 -11.34 18.34 -4.16
CA THR A 95 -10.79 17.36 -3.22
C THR A 95 -9.35 16.99 -3.55
N LEU A 96 -9.09 16.43 -4.73
CA LEU A 96 -7.79 15.83 -5.02
C LEU A 96 -6.68 16.86 -5.21
N TYR A 97 -7.00 18.01 -5.84
CA TYR A 97 -6.02 19.07 -6.10
C TYR A 97 -5.42 19.66 -4.80
N SER A 98 -6.19 19.67 -3.72
CA SER A 98 -5.76 20.19 -2.42
C SER A 98 -5.00 19.19 -1.55
N LEU A 99 -5.00 17.91 -1.91
CA LEU A 99 -4.35 16.88 -1.10
C LEU A 99 -2.83 16.92 -1.24
N PRO A 100 -2.06 16.96 -0.14
CA PRO A 100 -0.61 16.96 -0.16
C PRO A 100 -0.06 15.55 -0.47
N ILE A 101 -0.32 15.05 -1.69
CA ILE A 101 0.16 13.75 -2.17
C ILE A 101 1.18 13.97 -3.28
N THR A 102 2.34 13.38 -3.14
CA THR A 102 3.39 13.35 -4.18
C THR A 102 3.56 11.90 -4.65
N ILE A 103 3.47 11.66 -5.95
CA ILE A 103 3.68 10.35 -6.57
C ILE A 103 5.00 10.37 -7.34
N ASN A 104 5.83 9.35 -7.12
CA ASN A 104 7.02 9.05 -7.89
C ASN A 104 6.83 7.66 -8.51
N ASP A 105 6.70 7.60 -9.83
CA ASP A 105 6.44 6.39 -10.61
C ASP A 105 7.64 5.92 -11.43
N ASN A 106 8.84 6.36 -11.07
CA ASN A 106 10.06 5.88 -11.70
C ASN A 106 10.34 4.44 -11.25
N ALA A 107 10.14 3.49 -12.17
CA ALA A 107 10.31 2.06 -11.90
C ALA A 107 11.77 1.62 -11.69
N ALA A 108 12.75 2.42 -12.11
CA ALA A 108 14.18 2.08 -12.08
C ALA A 108 14.90 2.69 -10.87
N ILE A 109 14.26 2.74 -9.70
CA ILE A 109 14.85 3.32 -8.49
C ILE A 109 15.17 2.27 -7.43
N GLY A 110 16.30 2.46 -6.74
CA GLY A 110 16.68 1.67 -5.57
C GLY A 110 16.32 2.36 -4.26
N MET A 111 16.46 1.64 -3.14
CA MET A 111 16.16 2.14 -1.80
C MET A 111 16.99 3.38 -1.42
N SER A 112 18.21 3.50 -1.92
CA SER A 112 19.06 4.68 -1.70
C SER A 112 18.45 5.96 -2.28
N TYR A 113 17.86 5.87 -3.49
CA TYR A 113 17.13 6.98 -4.10
C TYR A 113 15.87 7.32 -3.31
N ILE A 114 15.07 6.30 -2.93
CA ILE A 114 13.87 6.48 -2.11
C ILE A 114 14.21 7.22 -0.82
N ARG A 115 15.26 6.77 -0.12
CA ARG A 115 15.72 7.39 1.13
C ARG A 115 16.16 8.84 0.93
N ALA A 116 16.94 9.12 -0.12
CA ALA A 116 17.40 10.48 -0.43
C ALA A 116 16.23 11.42 -0.73
N THR A 117 15.26 10.93 -1.54
CA THR A 117 14.04 11.68 -1.89
C THR A 117 13.17 11.95 -0.66
N CYS A 118 12.95 10.95 0.20
CA CYS A 118 12.22 11.13 1.45
C CYS A 118 12.88 12.19 2.37
N ARG A 119 14.22 12.16 2.50
CA ARG A 119 14.96 13.17 3.26
C ARG A 119 14.76 14.59 2.71
N LEU A 120 14.83 14.73 1.37
CA LEU A 120 14.64 16.01 0.71
C LEU A 120 13.22 16.55 0.97
N TYR A 121 12.20 15.72 0.76
CA TYR A 121 10.81 16.13 1.00
C TYR A 121 10.51 16.37 2.46
N HIS A 122 11.10 15.58 3.37
CA HIS A 122 10.92 15.78 4.81
C HIS A 122 11.45 17.14 5.27
N ARG A 123 12.62 17.57 4.77
CA ARG A 123 13.18 18.92 5.05
C ARG A 123 12.29 20.03 4.52
N GLN A 124 11.49 19.77 3.49
CA GLN A 124 10.52 20.72 2.92
C GLN A 124 9.13 20.63 3.56
N ASN A 125 8.97 19.87 4.63
CA ASN A 125 7.67 19.55 5.25
C ASN A 125 6.66 18.90 4.27
N LYS A 126 7.14 18.13 3.28
CA LYS A 126 6.35 17.46 2.26
C LYS A 126 6.35 15.92 2.41
N CYS A 127 6.81 15.39 3.54
CA CYS A 127 6.86 13.95 3.80
C CYS A 127 6.49 13.69 5.27
N GLY A 128 5.25 13.32 5.51
CA GLY A 128 4.70 12.91 6.80
C GLY A 128 4.28 11.44 6.82
N MET A 129 4.17 10.79 5.63
CA MET A 129 3.92 9.37 5.46
C MET A 129 4.57 8.92 4.14
N VAL A 130 5.08 7.69 4.11
CA VAL A 130 5.68 7.10 2.90
C VAL A 130 4.95 5.81 2.54
N ILE A 131 4.62 5.63 1.26
CA ILE A 131 4.07 4.39 0.72
C ILE A 131 5.01 3.89 -0.38
N ILE A 132 5.41 2.62 -0.34
CA ILE A 132 6.30 1.99 -1.32
C ILE A 132 5.57 0.79 -1.93
N ASP A 133 5.14 0.90 -3.18
CA ASP A 133 4.47 -0.13 -3.97
C ASP A 133 5.38 -0.53 -5.14
N TYR A 134 6.03 -1.60 -5.18
CA TYR A 134 5.98 -2.78 -4.36
C TYR A 134 7.40 -3.38 -4.28
N LEU A 135 7.73 -3.96 -3.16
CA LEU A 135 9.08 -4.35 -2.76
C LEU A 135 9.84 -5.24 -3.76
N GLN A 136 9.16 -6.15 -4.46
CA GLN A 136 9.79 -7.13 -5.33
C GLN A 136 10.24 -6.60 -6.71
N LEU A 137 9.92 -5.32 -7.03
CA LEU A 137 10.36 -4.67 -8.28
C LEU A 137 11.60 -3.79 -8.10
N VAL A 138 12.03 -3.53 -6.87
CA VAL A 138 13.29 -2.82 -6.63
C VAL A 138 14.43 -3.79 -6.95
N THR A 139 14.84 -3.83 -8.21
CA THR A 139 15.96 -4.65 -8.68
C THR A 139 17.26 -3.89 -8.51
N GLU A 140 18.10 -4.33 -7.59
CA GLU A 140 19.54 -4.19 -7.74
C GLU A 140 19.99 -5.49 -8.40
N SER A 141 20.60 -5.37 -9.57
CA SER A 141 21.04 -6.47 -10.46
C SER A 141 21.79 -7.55 -9.68
N SER A 142 21.20 -8.74 -9.57
CA SER A 142 21.92 -9.90 -9.05
C SER A 142 21.35 -11.23 -9.56
N ASN A 143 22.26 -12.11 -9.90
CA ASN A 143 21.99 -13.43 -10.47
C ASN A 143 21.60 -14.44 -9.38
N GLY A 144 20.35 -14.92 -9.40
CA GLY A 144 19.93 -16.16 -8.74
C GLY A 144 18.98 -15.98 -7.52
N THR A 145 18.23 -17.03 -7.22
CA THR A 145 17.15 -17.09 -6.20
C THR A 145 17.60 -16.80 -4.77
N ARG A 146 18.84 -17.21 -4.40
CA ARG A 146 19.41 -16.90 -3.07
C ARG A 146 19.64 -15.42 -2.81
N ASN A 147 19.84 -14.65 -3.88
CA ASN A 147 20.04 -13.21 -3.80
C ASN A 147 18.74 -12.47 -3.49
N ARG A 148 17.60 -12.97 -3.96
CA ARG A 148 16.30 -12.28 -3.81
C ARG A 148 15.82 -12.16 -2.36
N GLU A 149 15.97 -13.22 -1.55
CA GLU A 149 15.63 -13.15 -0.13
C GLU A 149 16.48 -12.10 0.61
N GLN A 150 17.78 -12.06 0.30
CA GLN A 150 18.69 -11.09 0.89
C GLN A 150 18.38 -9.65 0.45
N GLU A 151 17.99 -9.46 -0.81
CA GLU A 151 17.56 -8.15 -1.33
C GLU A 151 16.29 -7.67 -0.63
N ILE A 152 15.29 -8.52 -0.51
CA ILE A 152 14.04 -8.21 0.18
C ILE A 152 14.31 -7.88 1.66
N ALA A 153 15.18 -8.64 2.32
CA ALA A 153 15.61 -8.38 3.69
C ALA A 153 16.28 -7.02 3.84
N ARG A 154 17.20 -6.69 2.92
CA ARG A 154 17.87 -5.39 2.89
C ARG A 154 16.88 -4.25 2.69
N MET A 155 15.95 -4.42 1.75
CA MET A 155 14.94 -3.39 1.46
C MET A 155 13.98 -3.15 2.62
N SER A 156 13.53 -4.21 3.30
CA SER A 156 12.73 -4.11 4.53
C SER A 156 13.49 -3.32 5.60
N ARG A 157 14.76 -3.67 5.81
CA ARG A 157 15.62 -2.97 6.75
C ARG A 157 15.79 -1.49 6.43
N GLU A 158 16.03 -1.16 5.15
CA GLU A 158 16.14 0.23 4.68
C GLU A 158 14.82 1.00 4.86
N ALA A 159 13.67 0.39 4.58
CA ALA A 159 12.36 0.98 4.83
C ALA A 159 12.15 1.28 6.33
N LYS A 160 12.56 0.36 7.21
CA LYS A 160 12.54 0.59 8.67
C LYS A 160 13.48 1.72 9.10
N ILE A 161 14.65 1.82 8.47
CA ILE A 161 15.58 2.91 8.73
C ILE A 161 14.97 4.26 8.33
N ILE A 162 14.32 4.34 7.14
CA ILE A 162 13.61 5.55 6.70
C ILE A 162 12.54 5.96 7.72
N ALA A 163 11.72 5.01 8.18
CA ALA A 163 10.68 5.26 9.16
C ALA A 163 11.25 5.88 10.44
N LYS A 164 12.29 5.27 11.01
CA LYS A 164 12.92 5.73 12.25
C LYS A 164 13.66 7.05 12.08
N GLU A 165 14.42 7.20 11.00
CA GLU A 165 15.24 8.39 10.76
C GLU A 165 14.38 9.65 10.59
N LEU A 166 13.28 9.54 9.84
CA LEU A 166 12.40 10.68 9.56
C LEU A 166 11.23 10.78 10.56
N ASN A 167 11.11 9.83 11.47
CA ASN A 167 10.00 9.73 12.41
C ASN A 167 8.63 9.79 11.72
N VAL A 168 8.47 9.06 10.61
CA VAL A 168 7.23 8.94 9.83
C VAL A 168 6.80 7.49 9.70
N PRO A 169 5.51 7.17 9.56
CA PRO A 169 5.07 5.84 9.21
C PRO A 169 5.46 5.52 7.76
N VAL A 170 5.98 4.31 7.54
CA VAL A 170 6.29 3.77 6.21
C VAL A 170 5.41 2.56 5.95
N ILE A 171 4.63 2.60 4.88
CA ILE A 171 3.82 1.47 4.40
C ILE A 171 4.57 0.81 3.25
N LEU A 172 4.96 -0.43 3.46
CA LEU A 172 5.64 -1.24 2.46
C LEU A 172 4.69 -2.29 1.92
N LEU A 173 4.43 -2.28 0.62
CA LEU A 173 3.58 -3.25 -0.02
C LEU A 173 4.38 -4.51 -0.38
N SER A 174 3.83 -5.68 -0.08
CA SER A 174 4.46 -6.97 -0.34
C SER A 174 3.47 -7.94 -1.00
N GLN A 175 3.98 -8.77 -1.89
CA GLN A 175 3.21 -9.86 -2.48
C GLN A 175 3.39 -11.14 -1.67
N LEU A 176 2.30 -11.85 -1.41
CA LEU A 176 2.33 -13.14 -0.72
C LEU A 176 2.72 -14.29 -1.65
N ASN A 177 3.35 -15.31 -1.08
CA ASN A 177 3.70 -16.54 -1.77
C ASN A 177 2.43 -17.25 -2.30
N ARG A 178 2.59 -18.04 -3.38
CA ARG A 178 1.52 -18.85 -3.98
C ARG A 178 1.02 -19.99 -3.09
N GLU A 179 1.73 -20.32 -2.01
CA GLU A 179 1.32 -21.35 -1.04
C GLU A 179 -0.03 -21.01 -0.37
N VAL A 180 -0.39 -19.73 -0.26
CA VAL A 180 -1.74 -19.29 0.17
C VAL A 180 -2.82 -19.94 -0.69
N ASP A 181 -2.62 -20.00 -2.01
CA ASP A 181 -3.62 -20.51 -2.96
C ASP A 181 -3.80 -22.03 -2.87
N LYS A 182 -2.89 -22.74 -2.21
CA LYS A 182 -2.98 -24.19 -2.00
C LYS A 182 -3.79 -24.58 -0.76
N ARG A 183 -3.93 -23.66 0.21
CA ARG A 183 -4.72 -23.91 1.42
C ARG A 183 -6.21 -23.92 1.16
N GLN A 184 -6.95 -24.69 1.91
CA GLN A 184 -8.39 -24.83 1.75
C GLN A 184 -9.12 -23.52 2.05
N ASP A 185 -8.71 -22.82 3.08
CA ASP A 185 -9.32 -21.56 3.52
C ASP A 185 -8.78 -20.32 2.80
N LYS A 186 -7.70 -20.45 2.01
CA LYS A 186 -7.02 -19.36 1.29
C LYS A 186 -6.62 -18.17 2.17
N LYS A 187 -6.64 -18.33 3.50
CA LYS A 187 -6.32 -17.24 4.44
C LYS A 187 -4.82 -17.01 4.52
N PRO A 188 -4.36 -15.76 4.38
CA PRO A 188 -2.96 -15.40 4.58
C PRO A 188 -2.51 -15.62 6.02
N ILE A 189 -1.25 -16.05 6.17
CA ILE A 189 -0.56 -16.13 7.46
C ILE A 189 0.84 -15.55 7.32
N LEU A 190 1.52 -15.26 8.43
CA LEU A 190 2.88 -14.67 8.41
C LEU A 190 3.88 -15.53 7.63
N ALA A 191 3.76 -16.85 7.67
CA ALA A 191 4.61 -17.75 6.90
C ALA A 191 4.51 -17.56 5.37
N ASP A 192 3.47 -16.89 4.87
CA ASP A 192 3.30 -16.61 3.45
C ASP A 192 4.17 -15.43 2.97
N LEU A 193 4.74 -14.69 3.90
CA LEU A 193 5.82 -13.73 3.66
C LEU A 193 7.19 -14.41 3.52
N ARG A 194 7.26 -15.71 3.32
CA ARG A 194 8.38 -16.60 3.55
C ARG A 194 9.61 -16.38 2.66
N GLU A 195 9.48 -15.71 1.53
CA GLU A 195 10.66 -15.20 0.79
C GLU A 195 11.25 -13.96 1.47
N SER A 196 10.77 -13.64 2.68
CA SER A 196 11.01 -12.36 3.36
C SER A 196 10.94 -12.53 4.89
N GLY A 197 11.53 -13.59 5.47
CA GLY A 197 11.56 -13.78 6.92
C GLY A 197 12.10 -12.55 7.69
N ALA A 198 12.91 -11.74 7.02
CA ALA A 198 13.38 -10.48 7.55
C ALA A 198 12.29 -9.40 7.61
N ILE A 199 11.30 -9.42 6.72
CA ILE A 199 10.17 -8.46 6.77
C ILE A 199 9.41 -8.62 8.08
N GLU A 200 9.19 -9.85 8.52
CA GLU A 200 8.49 -10.15 9.78
C GLU A 200 9.25 -9.59 10.99
N GLN A 201 10.59 -9.59 10.94
CA GLN A 201 11.42 -9.06 12.02
C GLN A 201 11.50 -7.54 12.05
N ASP A 202 11.47 -6.89 10.88
CA ASP A 202 11.59 -5.44 10.76
C ASP A 202 10.22 -4.72 10.92
N ALA A 203 9.11 -5.39 10.60
CA ALA A 203 7.77 -4.81 10.62
C ALA A 203 7.24 -4.66 12.06
N ASP A 204 6.65 -3.50 12.35
CA ASP A 204 5.89 -3.28 13.59
C ASP A 204 4.45 -3.78 13.45
N MET A 205 3.94 -3.81 12.23
CA MET A 205 2.61 -4.31 11.90
C MET A 205 2.59 -4.99 10.53
N VAL A 206 1.86 -6.10 10.44
CA VAL A 206 1.56 -6.75 9.16
C VAL A 206 0.05 -6.76 8.97
N ILE A 207 -0.40 -6.26 7.83
CA ILE A 207 -1.81 -6.22 7.42
C ILE A 207 -1.97 -7.12 6.20
N PHE A 208 -2.87 -8.09 6.28
CA PHE A 208 -3.23 -8.94 5.15
C PHE A 208 -4.51 -8.44 4.49
N VAL A 209 -4.47 -8.24 3.17
CA VAL A 209 -5.67 -8.01 2.36
C VAL A 209 -6.11 -9.33 1.77
N HIS A 210 -7.32 -9.75 2.12
CA HIS A 210 -7.90 -11.01 1.70
C HIS A 210 -9.35 -10.80 1.26
N ARG A 211 -9.72 -11.39 0.12
CA ARG A 211 -11.06 -11.32 -0.46
C ARG A 211 -11.57 -12.74 -0.71
N PRO A 212 -12.30 -13.32 0.26
CA PRO A 212 -12.83 -14.69 0.14
C PRO A 212 -13.71 -14.87 -1.09
N GLU A 213 -14.51 -13.87 -1.44
CA GLU A 213 -15.39 -13.87 -2.60
C GLU A 213 -14.65 -14.06 -3.94
N TYR A 214 -13.39 -13.60 -4.01
CA TYR A 214 -12.53 -13.81 -5.18
C TYR A 214 -12.22 -15.29 -5.43
N TYR A 215 -12.24 -16.10 -4.37
CA TYR A 215 -12.02 -17.53 -4.40
C TYR A 215 -13.35 -18.34 -4.43
N GLY A 216 -14.49 -17.65 -4.55
CA GLY A 216 -15.81 -18.30 -4.48
C GLY A 216 -16.15 -18.86 -3.08
N ILE A 217 -15.47 -18.35 -2.05
CA ILE A 217 -15.73 -18.72 -0.65
C ILE A 217 -16.78 -17.75 -0.11
N SER A 218 -17.98 -18.25 0.22
CA SER A 218 -18.99 -17.42 0.88
C SER A 218 -18.57 -17.09 2.31
N VAL A 219 -18.67 -15.82 2.66
CA VAL A 219 -18.41 -15.34 4.02
C VAL A 219 -19.76 -15.16 4.72
N LYS A 220 -19.88 -15.77 5.89
CA LYS A 220 -21.03 -15.53 6.76
C LYS A 220 -20.65 -14.49 7.80
N ASP A 221 -21.53 -13.51 8.02
CA ASP A 221 -21.40 -12.55 9.10
C ASP A 221 -21.55 -13.22 10.47
N SER A 222 -21.42 -12.45 11.55
CA SER A 222 -21.60 -12.93 12.92
C SER A 222 -23.02 -13.44 13.20
N SER A 223 -24.00 -13.13 12.32
CA SER A 223 -25.39 -13.55 12.39
C SER A 223 -25.69 -14.76 11.49
N GLY A 224 -24.69 -15.26 10.74
CA GLY A 224 -24.82 -16.42 9.86
C GLY A 224 -25.37 -16.10 8.47
N HIS A 225 -25.58 -14.83 8.11
CA HIS A 225 -26.00 -14.42 6.77
C HIS A 225 -24.79 -14.37 5.81
N GLU A 226 -24.99 -14.76 4.55
CA GLU A 226 -23.99 -14.58 3.50
C GLU A 226 -23.82 -13.09 3.19
N VAL A 227 -22.55 -12.62 3.21
CA VAL A 227 -22.17 -11.23 2.92
C VAL A 227 -21.55 -11.18 1.53
#